data_180fc3bc0324cb08363f2b8323c58010
#
_entry.id   180fc3bc0324cb08363f2b8323c58010
#
_cell.length_a   1.000
_cell.length_b   1.000
_cell.length_c   1.000
_cell.angle_alpha   90.00
_cell.angle_beta   90.00
_cell.angle_gamma   90.00
#
_symmetry.space_group_name_H-M   'P 1'
#
loop_
_entity.id
_entity.type
_entity.pdbx_description
1 polymer ?
#
loop_
_entity_poly.entity_id
_entity_poly.type
_entity_poly.pdbx_seq_one_letter_code
_entity_poly.pdbx_strand_id
1 'polypeptide(L)'
;MNLENAIRGARNPMNSWDKSDSYYDEAGNYVLGENDLSLAKRLAVAGSDHRKYLRQIFVSVDITAPLYWWKEFDTYKVGTVANSTSTMHKIHSKPFERADFSCDRLDEGGLCLLDAIIDYLEEQRNIFCEDKTNRQAWHNMIQLLPSSYNQMRTVTMNYENLINIYYARKTHKLAEWHTLCDWISELPYAEDIIKIKDSKDKG
;
A
#
# COMPACT_ATOMS: atom_id res chain seq x y z
N MET A 1 -2.79 -13.62 8.08
CA MET A 1 -1.86 -14.00 7.00
C MET A 1 -1.87 -15.51 6.83
N ASN A 2 -1.67 -15.99 5.62
CA ASN A 2 -1.62 -17.43 5.30
C ASN A 2 -0.17 -17.97 5.31
N LEU A 3 0.58 -17.64 6.35
CA LEU A 3 2.00 -17.96 6.48
C LEU A 3 2.26 -19.47 6.51
N GLU A 4 1.42 -20.23 7.22
CA GLU A 4 1.48 -21.69 7.28
C GLU A 4 1.47 -22.33 5.88
N ASN A 5 0.48 -21.98 5.06
CA ASN A 5 0.37 -22.54 3.71
C ASN A 5 1.56 -22.18 2.81
N ALA A 6 2.10 -20.97 2.97
CA ALA A 6 3.24 -20.50 2.20
C ALA A 6 4.52 -21.28 2.58
N ILE A 7 4.77 -21.51 3.86
CA ILE A 7 5.93 -22.29 4.35
C ILE A 7 5.80 -23.76 3.98
N ARG A 8 4.62 -24.36 4.15
CA ARG A 8 4.35 -25.71 3.67
C ARG A 8 4.63 -25.83 2.17
N GLY A 9 4.15 -24.84 1.38
CA GLY A 9 4.41 -24.78 -0.06
C GLY A 9 5.89 -24.67 -0.41
N ALA A 10 6.69 -23.94 0.40
CA ALA A 10 8.13 -23.85 0.24
C ALA A 10 8.86 -25.19 0.42
N ARG A 11 8.28 -26.12 1.18
CA ARG A 11 8.84 -27.47 1.44
C ARG A 11 8.43 -28.53 0.40
N ASN A 12 7.38 -28.26 -0.39
CA ASN A 12 6.85 -29.19 -1.39
C ASN A 12 7.91 -29.72 -2.38
N PRO A 13 8.81 -28.89 -2.96
CA PRO A 13 9.75 -29.37 -3.98
C PRO A 13 10.70 -30.46 -3.51
N MET A 14 10.98 -30.51 -2.20
CA MET A 14 11.91 -31.47 -1.59
C MET A 14 11.19 -32.50 -0.71
N ASN A 15 9.87 -32.51 -0.67
CA ASN A 15 9.06 -33.37 0.23
C ASN A 15 9.56 -33.34 1.68
N SER A 16 10.00 -32.15 2.15
CA SER A 16 10.69 -32.01 3.45
C SER A 16 9.79 -31.50 4.57
N TRP A 17 8.51 -31.91 4.57
CA TRP A 17 7.53 -31.48 5.59
C TRP A 17 7.86 -31.96 7.00
N ASP A 18 8.54 -33.11 7.10
CA ASP A 18 9.05 -33.69 8.34
C ASP A 18 10.08 -32.81 9.08
N LYS A 19 10.66 -31.83 8.35
CA LYS A 19 11.63 -30.86 8.88
C LYS A 19 11.00 -29.55 9.34
N SER A 20 9.66 -29.41 9.22
CA SER A 20 8.95 -28.24 9.68
C SER A 20 8.90 -28.23 11.21
N ASP A 21 9.25 -27.08 11.80
CA ASP A 21 9.28 -26.85 13.23
C ASP A 21 8.45 -25.65 13.67
N SER A 22 7.63 -25.11 12.76
CA SER A 22 6.69 -24.04 13.05
C SER A 22 5.48 -24.56 13.84
N TYR A 23 4.88 -23.69 14.65
CA TYR A 23 3.81 -24.06 15.57
C TYR A 23 2.80 -22.90 15.74
N TYR A 24 1.70 -23.19 16.39
CA TYR A 24 0.75 -22.16 16.87
C TYR A 24 1.04 -21.85 18.34
N ASP A 25 1.18 -20.56 18.66
CA ASP A 25 1.33 -20.11 20.04
C ASP A 25 -0.02 -20.18 20.81
N GLU A 26 0.02 -19.86 22.12
CA GLU A 26 -1.16 -19.87 22.97
C GLU A 26 -2.26 -18.88 22.52
N ALA A 27 -1.90 -17.84 21.78
CA ALA A 27 -2.83 -16.83 21.22
C ALA A 27 -3.37 -17.26 19.84
N GLY A 28 -2.94 -18.41 19.31
CA GLY A 28 -3.36 -18.92 18.00
C GLY A 28 -2.62 -18.26 16.83
N ASN A 29 -1.48 -17.62 17.05
CA ASN A 29 -0.65 -17.10 15.98
C ASN A 29 0.30 -18.17 15.46
N TYR A 30 0.47 -18.26 14.15
CA TYR A 30 1.44 -19.16 13.53
C TYR A 30 2.84 -18.55 13.64
N VAL A 31 3.72 -19.26 14.34
CA VAL A 31 5.11 -18.87 14.61
C VAL A 31 6.06 -19.76 13.83
N LEU A 32 6.99 -19.14 13.09
CA LEU A 32 8.01 -19.88 12.37
C LEU A 32 9.07 -20.40 13.34
N GLY A 33 9.34 -21.72 13.29
CA GLY A 33 10.49 -22.31 13.92
C GLY A 33 11.79 -21.98 13.18
N GLU A 34 12.92 -22.30 13.79
CA GLU A 34 14.25 -21.96 13.26
C GLU A 34 14.53 -22.59 11.90
N ASN A 35 14.10 -23.83 11.67
CA ASN A 35 14.30 -24.54 10.41
C ASN A 35 13.48 -23.91 9.29
N ASP A 36 12.19 -23.56 9.55
CA ASP A 36 11.32 -22.94 8.59
C ASP A 36 11.76 -21.50 8.28
N LEU A 37 12.16 -20.72 9.29
CA LEU A 37 12.68 -19.37 9.10
C LEU A 37 13.99 -19.39 8.30
N SER A 38 14.90 -20.32 8.59
CA SER A 38 16.15 -20.51 7.84
C SER A 38 15.88 -20.86 6.37
N LEU A 39 14.89 -21.74 6.11
CA LEU A 39 14.46 -22.05 4.74
C LEU A 39 13.90 -20.83 4.04
N ALA A 40 12.99 -20.10 4.69
CA ALA A 40 12.38 -18.89 4.16
C ALA A 40 13.44 -17.85 3.76
N LYS A 41 14.40 -17.55 4.65
CA LYS A 41 15.52 -16.64 4.38
C LYS A 41 16.34 -17.04 3.15
N ARG A 42 16.72 -18.31 3.06
CA ARG A 42 17.50 -18.82 1.93
C ARG A 42 16.75 -18.69 0.61
N LEU A 43 15.46 -19.05 0.59
CA LEU A 43 14.63 -18.96 -0.61
C LEU A 43 14.35 -17.51 -1.03
N ALA A 44 14.19 -16.59 -0.07
CA ALA A 44 13.95 -15.17 -0.35
C ALA A 44 15.08 -14.52 -1.17
N VAL A 45 16.34 -14.96 -0.97
CA VAL A 45 17.53 -14.42 -1.66
C VAL A 45 17.96 -15.24 -2.87
N ALA A 46 17.43 -16.46 -3.05
CA ALA A 46 17.87 -17.36 -4.10
C ALA A 46 17.35 -17.03 -5.52
N GLY A 47 16.57 -15.95 -5.66
CA GLY A 47 16.01 -15.50 -6.93
C GLY A 47 14.50 -15.73 -7.07
N SER A 48 13.91 -15.17 -8.13
CA SER A 48 12.46 -15.15 -8.35
C SER A 48 11.81 -16.53 -8.41
N ASP A 49 12.52 -17.53 -8.95
CA ASP A 49 12.00 -18.89 -9.10
C ASP A 49 11.92 -19.65 -7.77
N HIS A 50 12.77 -19.30 -6.83
CA HIS A 50 12.84 -19.95 -5.51
C HIS A 50 11.97 -19.26 -4.47
N ARG A 51 11.77 -17.94 -4.57
CA ARG A 51 11.00 -17.14 -3.61
C ARG A 51 9.51 -17.08 -3.90
N LYS A 52 8.97 -17.94 -4.78
CA LYS A 52 7.53 -17.93 -5.14
C LYS A 52 6.58 -18.18 -3.95
N TYR A 53 7.04 -18.77 -2.84
CA TYR A 53 6.27 -18.89 -1.61
C TYR A 53 5.85 -17.50 -1.06
N LEU A 54 6.65 -16.43 -1.30
CA LEU A 54 6.32 -15.06 -0.91
C LEU A 54 5.07 -14.52 -1.60
N ARG A 55 4.77 -15.02 -2.83
CA ARG A 55 3.54 -14.69 -3.55
C ARG A 55 2.30 -15.28 -2.92
N GLN A 56 2.46 -16.22 -2.00
CA GLN A 56 1.37 -16.86 -1.24
C GLN A 56 1.14 -16.19 0.12
N ILE A 57 2.00 -15.25 0.55
CA ILE A 57 1.83 -14.50 1.79
C ILE A 57 1.13 -13.19 1.46
N PHE A 58 -0.17 -13.09 1.79
CA PHE A 58 -0.99 -11.92 1.49
C PHE A 58 -1.15 -11.01 2.69
N VAL A 59 -1.18 -9.71 2.40
CA VAL A 59 -1.56 -8.64 3.32
C VAL A 59 -2.62 -7.77 2.67
N SER A 60 -3.55 -7.26 3.48
CA SER A 60 -4.54 -6.27 3.07
C SER A 60 -4.43 -5.07 3.99
N VAL A 61 -4.47 -3.86 3.43
CA VAL A 61 -4.32 -2.61 4.17
C VAL A 61 -5.15 -1.50 3.52
N ASP A 62 -5.73 -0.64 4.35
CA ASP A 62 -6.35 0.61 3.90
C ASP A 62 -5.28 1.70 3.86
N ILE A 63 -5.08 2.29 2.68
CA ILE A 63 -4.12 3.35 2.45
C ILE A 63 -4.87 4.59 1.99
N THR A 64 -4.70 5.71 2.71
CA THR A 64 -5.14 7.03 2.28
C THR A 64 -3.93 7.81 1.80
N ALA A 65 -3.92 8.18 0.52
CA ALA A 65 -2.79 8.86 -0.10
C ALA A 65 -3.25 9.78 -1.25
N PRO A 66 -2.46 10.78 -1.65
CA PRO A 66 -2.82 11.69 -2.72
C PRO A 66 -2.82 11.00 -4.09
N LEU A 67 -3.65 11.50 -5.01
CA LEU A 67 -3.77 10.96 -6.36
C LEU A 67 -2.44 10.91 -7.11
N TYR A 68 -1.52 11.87 -6.88
CA TYR A 68 -0.20 11.85 -7.50
C TYR A 68 0.64 10.64 -7.04
N TRP A 69 0.51 10.22 -5.77
CA TRP A 69 1.19 9.03 -5.24
C TRP A 69 0.56 7.75 -5.81
N TRP A 70 -0.78 7.69 -5.91
CA TRP A 70 -1.48 6.56 -6.48
C TRP A 70 -1.08 6.27 -7.93
N LYS A 71 -0.78 7.31 -8.74
CA LYS A 71 -0.28 7.14 -10.12
C LYS A 71 1.02 6.33 -10.17
N GLU A 72 1.90 6.52 -9.18
CA GLU A 72 3.13 5.74 -9.06
C GLU A 72 2.86 4.34 -8.49
N PHE A 73 1.98 4.24 -7.47
CA PHE A 73 1.60 2.95 -6.89
C PHE A 73 0.95 2.03 -7.93
N ASP A 74 0.16 2.56 -8.86
CA ASP A 74 -0.49 1.81 -9.93
C ASP A 74 0.50 1.13 -10.91
N THR A 75 1.80 1.38 -10.80
CA THR A 75 2.84 0.62 -11.52
C THR A 75 3.06 -0.78 -10.93
N TYR A 76 2.66 -1.03 -9.68
CA TYR A 76 2.77 -2.32 -8.99
C TYR A 76 1.52 -3.20 -9.18
N LYS A 77 1.12 -3.43 -10.44
CA LYS A 77 -0.17 -4.11 -10.75
C LYS A 77 -0.12 -5.62 -10.60
N VAL A 78 1.06 -6.24 -10.73
CA VAL A 78 1.18 -7.70 -10.73
C VAL A 78 1.03 -8.25 -9.32
N GLY A 79 -0.06 -8.99 -9.09
CA GLY A 79 -0.34 -9.57 -7.78
C GLY A 79 -0.89 -8.59 -6.74
N THR A 80 -1.37 -7.41 -7.18
CA THR A 80 -2.07 -6.44 -6.33
C THR A 80 -3.52 -6.27 -6.76
N VAL A 81 -4.41 -6.08 -5.80
CA VAL A 81 -5.83 -5.74 -6.02
C VAL A 81 -6.16 -4.53 -5.17
N ALA A 82 -6.83 -3.54 -5.74
CA ALA A 82 -7.22 -2.33 -5.03
C ALA A 82 -8.70 -1.99 -5.26
N ASN A 83 -9.42 -1.69 -4.16
CA ASN A 83 -10.74 -1.09 -4.17
C ASN A 83 -10.63 0.34 -3.65
N SER A 84 -11.02 1.32 -4.44
CA SER A 84 -10.88 2.74 -4.10
C SER A 84 -12.21 3.41 -3.80
N THR A 85 -12.18 4.44 -2.96
CA THR A 85 -13.27 5.40 -2.86
C THR A 85 -13.44 6.13 -4.19
N SER A 86 -14.68 6.39 -4.57
CA SER A 86 -14.96 7.00 -5.86
C SER A 86 -14.80 8.52 -5.83
N THR A 87 -13.86 9.04 -6.60
CA THR A 87 -13.70 10.47 -6.87
C THR A 87 -14.69 11.00 -7.92
N MET A 88 -15.47 10.12 -8.55
CA MET A 88 -16.46 10.52 -9.56
C MET A 88 -17.89 10.47 -9.01
N HIS A 89 -18.32 9.32 -8.47
CA HIS A 89 -19.72 9.12 -8.08
C HIS A 89 -20.05 9.67 -6.71
N LYS A 90 -19.08 9.82 -5.83
CA LYS A 90 -19.27 10.20 -4.43
C LYS A 90 -18.46 11.41 -3.99
N ILE A 91 -17.81 12.12 -4.91
CA ILE A 91 -16.99 13.30 -4.60
C ILE A 91 -17.78 14.39 -3.89
N HIS A 92 -19.06 14.51 -4.18
CA HIS A 92 -19.98 15.51 -3.61
C HIS A 92 -20.60 15.08 -2.27
N SER A 93 -20.31 13.86 -1.76
CA SER A 93 -21.03 13.30 -0.60
C SER A 93 -20.67 13.95 0.74
N LYS A 94 -19.55 14.63 0.81
CA LYS A 94 -19.11 15.43 1.97
C LYS A 94 -18.57 16.77 1.51
N PRO A 95 -18.52 17.79 2.38
CA PRO A 95 -17.81 19.04 2.09
C PRO A 95 -16.33 18.80 1.78
N PHE A 96 -15.77 19.70 0.95
CA PHE A 96 -14.32 19.74 0.73
C PHE A 96 -13.65 20.53 1.86
N GLU A 97 -12.62 19.94 2.44
CA GLU A 97 -11.83 20.54 3.50
C GLU A 97 -10.33 20.43 3.20
N ARG A 98 -9.51 21.32 3.76
CA ARG A 98 -8.06 21.28 3.57
C ARG A 98 -7.44 19.94 3.96
N ALA A 99 -8.00 19.26 4.97
CA ALA A 99 -7.57 17.93 5.41
C ALA A 99 -7.76 16.83 4.35
N ASP A 100 -8.58 17.09 3.31
CA ASP A 100 -8.73 16.16 2.19
C ASP A 100 -7.55 16.19 1.20
N PHE A 101 -6.60 17.09 1.40
CA PHE A 101 -5.48 17.30 0.47
C PHE A 101 -4.14 17.18 1.18
N SER A 102 -3.18 16.53 0.53
CA SER A 102 -1.78 16.53 0.96
C SER A 102 -1.16 17.89 0.59
N CYS A 103 -0.96 18.75 1.59
CA CYS A 103 -0.50 20.12 1.40
C CYS A 103 0.58 20.56 2.42
N ASP A 104 1.13 19.63 3.20
CA ASP A 104 2.11 19.86 4.27
C ASP A 104 3.44 20.48 3.78
N ARG A 105 3.68 20.46 2.47
CA ARG A 105 4.89 20.99 1.84
C ARG A 105 4.64 22.16 0.91
N LEU A 106 3.43 22.69 0.86
CA LEU A 106 3.13 23.92 0.12
C LEU A 106 3.64 25.13 0.89
N ASP A 107 4.17 26.12 0.17
CA ASP A 107 4.43 27.45 0.71
C ASP A 107 3.12 28.26 0.87
N GLU A 108 3.22 29.48 1.42
CA GLU A 108 2.05 30.33 1.66
C GLU A 108 1.26 30.62 0.38
N GLY A 109 1.93 30.84 -0.75
CA GLY A 109 1.28 31.06 -2.04
C GLY A 109 0.52 29.82 -2.53
N GLY A 110 1.14 28.65 -2.40
CA GLY A 110 0.52 27.36 -2.73
C GLY A 110 -0.69 27.06 -1.86
N LEU A 111 -0.61 27.35 -0.55
CA LEU A 111 -1.73 27.18 0.38
C LEU A 111 -2.89 28.12 0.05
N CYS A 112 -2.61 29.40 -0.24
CA CYS A 112 -3.64 30.37 -0.64
C CYS A 112 -4.37 29.93 -1.92
N LEU A 113 -3.62 29.43 -2.91
CA LEU A 113 -4.22 28.91 -4.15
C LEU A 113 -5.06 27.65 -3.91
N LEU A 114 -4.58 26.75 -3.06
CA LEU A 114 -5.33 25.54 -2.70
C LEU A 114 -6.65 25.90 -2.01
N ASP A 115 -6.64 26.85 -1.07
CA ASP A 115 -7.85 27.32 -0.40
C ASP A 115 -8.87 27.91 -1.39
N ALA A 116 -8.43 28.73 -2.34
CA ALA A 116 -9.30 29.27 -3.38
C ALA A 116 -9.91 28.15 -4.27
N ILE A 117 -9.15 27.08 -4.54
CA ILE A 117 -9.66 25.92 -5.27
C ILE A 117 -10.71 25.18 -4.40
N ILE A 118 -10.44 24.97 -3.11
CA ILE A 118 -11.37 24.31 -2.18
C ILE A 118 -12.69 25.09 -2.11
N ASP A 119 -12.62 26.40 -1.95
CA ASP A 119 -13.81 27.25 -1.91
C ASP A 119 -14.64 27.12 -3.19
N TYR A 120 -14.00 27.13 -4.35
CA TYR A 120 -14.69 26.93 -5.63
C TYR A 120 -15.28 25.52 -5.75
N LEU A 121 -14.55 24.47 -5.36
CA LEU A 121 -15.05 23.09 -5.38
C LEU A 121 -16.28 22.95 -4.47
N GLU A 122 -16.26 23.57 -3.29
CA GLU A 122 -17.37 23.55 -2.34
C GLU A 122 -18.59 24.31 -2.88
N GLU A 123 -18.40 25.44 -3.55
CA GLU A 123 -19.49 26.14 -4.28
C GLU A 123 -20.13 25.21 -5.32
N GLN A 124 -19.33 24.57 -6.17
CA GLN A 124 -19.81 23.64 -7.18
C GLN A 124 -20.51 22.41 -6.58
N ARG A 125 -20.00 21.92 -5.44
CA ARG A 125 -20.63 20.84 -4.68
C ARG A 125 -22.03 21.24 -4.20
N ASN A 126 -22.18 22.43 -3.65
CA ASN A 126 -23.47 22.94 -3.17
C ASN A 126 -24.46 23.07 -4.33
N ILE A 127 -24.07 23.69 -5.45
CA ILE A 127 -24.90 23.79 -6.67
C ILE A 127 -25.34 22.39 -7.14
N PHE A 128 -24.40 21.41 -7.19
CA PHE A 128 -24.73 20.04 -7.59
C PHE A 128 -25.60 19.32 -6.56
N CYS A 129 -25.46 19.63 -5.27
CA CYS A 129 -26.30 19.02 -4.23
C CYS A 129 -27.75 19.53 -4.29
N GLU A 130 -27.98 20.78 -4.67
CA GLU A 130 -29.30 21.34 -4.88
C GLU A 130 -29.96 20.82 -6.16
N ASP A 131 -29.19 20.67 -7.24
CA ASP A 131 -29.66 20.13 -8.51
C ASP A 131 -28.71 19.05 -9.04
N LYS A 132 -29.03 17.78 -8.79
CA LYS A 132 -28.25 16.61 -9.26
C LYS A 132 -28.20 16.44 -10.77
N THR A 133 -29.00 17.18 -11.53
CA THR A 133 -28.98 17.21 -13.00
C THR A 133 -27.97 18.23 -13.56
N ASN A 134 -27.44 19.13 -12.74
CA ASN A 134 -26.44 20.10 -13.12
C ASN A 134 -25.08 19.44 -13.40
N ARG A 135 -24.94 18.96 -14.64
CA ARG A 135 -23.69 18.28 -15.08
C ARG A 135 -22.48 19.21 -15.12
N GLN A 136 -22.70 20.54 -15.31
CA GLN A 136 -21.61 21.51 -15.36
C GLN A 136 -20.94 21.60 -13.98
N ALA A 137 -21.72 21.73 -12.92
CA ALA A 137 -21.18 21.76 -11.56
C ALA A 137 -20.45 20.45 -11.22
N TRP A 138 -20.98 19.29 -11.63
CA TRP A 138 -20.31 18.01 -11.47
C TRP A 138 -18.97 17.94 -12.23
N HIS A 139 -18.92 18.38 -13.51
CA HIS A 139 -17.69 18.43 -14.30
C HIS A 139 -16.65 19.35 -13.68
N ASN A 140 -17.07 20.53 -13.15
CA ASN A 140 -16.17 21.46 -12.49
C ASN A 140 -15.46 20.81 -11.30
N MET A 141 -16.19 20.05 -10.47
CA MET A 141 -15.56 19.30 -9.35
C MET A 141 -14.57 18.26 -9.84
N ILE A 142 -14.91 17.47 -10.87
CA ILE A 142 -14.05 16.38 -11.33
C ILE A 142 -12.79 16.89 -12.03
N GLN A 143 -12.95 17.89 -12.92
CA GLN A 143 -11.84 18.35 -13.76
C GLN A 143 -10.87 19.27 -13.00
N LEU A 144 -11.34 19.97 -11.98
CA LEU A 144 -10.52 20.88 -11.18
C LEU A 144 -9.95 20.21 -9.91
N LEU A 145 -10.32 18.96 -9.61
CA LEU A 145 -9.82 18.26 -8.43
C LEU A 145 -8.29 18.16 -8.47
N PRO A 146 -7.56 18.76 -7.51
CA PRO A 146 -6.11 18.68 -7.47
C PRO A 146 -5.60 17.25 -7.30
N SER A 147 -4.45 16.96 -7.87
CA SER A 147 -3.79 15.64 -7.69
C SER A 147 -3.31 15.38 -6.25
N SER A 148 -3.30 16.41 -5.41
CA SER A 148 -3.05 16.32 -3.96
C SER A 148 -4.26 15.81 -3.16
N TYR A 149 -5.45 15.63 -3.80
CA TYR A 149 -6.61 15.03 -3.14
C TYR A 149 -6.32 13.62 -2.64
N ASN A 150 -6.60 13.37 -1.37
CA ASN A 150 -6.36 12.09 -0.70
C ASN A 150 -7.49 11.11 -0.99
N GLN A 151 -7.17 10.01 -1.63
CA GLN A 151 -8.08 8.91 -1.92
C GLN A 151 -7.72 7.71 -1.04
N MET A 152 -8.72 7.12 -0.37
CA MET A 152 -8.54 5.85 0.33
C MET A 152 -8.71 4.68 -0.64
N ARG A 153 -7.82 3.69 -0.53
CA ARG A 153 -7.93 2.40 -1.21
C ARG A 153 -7.62 1.25 -0.24
N THR A 154 -8.46 0.23 -0.23
CA THR A 154 -8.12 -1.06 0.35
C THR A 154 -7.28 -1.84 -0.66
N VAL A 155 -6.05 -2.14 -0.32
CA VAL A 155 -5.09 -2.81 -1.21
C VAL A 155 -4.71 -4.17 -0.64
N THR A 156 -4.82 -5.22 -1.47
CA THR A 156 -4.28 -6.54 -1.16
C THR A 156 -3.03 -6.78 -2.00
N MET A 157 -1.93 -7.17 -1.34
CA MET A 157 -0.61 -7.41 -1.93
C MET A 157 -0.02 -8.69 -1.34
N ASN A 158 1.09 -9.15 -1.93
CA ASN A 158 1.88 -10.25 -1.37
C ASN A 158 3.29 -9.78 -0.98
N TYR A 159 4.00 -10.60 -0.23
CA TYR A 159 5.33 -10.26 0.27
C TYR A 159 6.36 -10.02 -0.85
N GLU A 160 6.24 -10.64 -2.01
CA GLU A 160 7.12 -10.32 -3.14
C GLU A 160 6.88 -8.91 -3.68
N ASN A 161 5.61 -8.45 -3.73
CA ASN A 161 5.31 -7.05 -4.06
C ASN A 161 5.93 -6.09 -3.05
N LEU A 162 5.81 -6.41 -1.74
CA LEU A 162 6.35 -5.59 -0.67
C LEU A 162 7.88 -5.49 -0.71
N ILE A 163 8.59 -6.58 -1.01
CA ILE A 163 10.05 -6.56 -1.25
C ILE A 163 10.39 -5.57 -2.38
N ASN A 164 9.69 -5.69 -3.51
CA ASN A 164 9.96 -4.84 -4.68
C ASN A 164 9.65 -3.36 -4.37
N ILE A 165 8.55 -3.06 -3.68
CA ILE A 165 8.20 -1.71 -3.26
C ILE A 165 9.25 -1.17 -2.29
N TYR A 166 9.58 -1.90 -1.23
CA TYR A 166 10.54 -1.46 -0.22
C TYR A 166 11.88 -1.04 -0.84
N TYR A 167 12.51 -1.90 -1.62
CA TYR A 167 13.81 -1.59 -2.23
C TYR A 167 13.76 -0.50 -3.30
N ALA A 168 12.64 -0.34 -4.00
CA ALA A 168 12.48 0.71 -4.99
C ALA A 168 12.16 2.08 -4.36
N ARG A 169 11.58 2.11 -3.14
CA ARG A 169 10.94 3.31 -2.59
C ARG A 169 11.51 3.79 -1.25
N LYS A 170 12.31 3.02 -0.53
CA LYS A 170 12.87 3.40 0.79
C LYS A 170 13.70 4.69 0.79
N THR A 171 14.18 5.12 -0.37
CA THR A 171 14.93 6.38 -0.56
C THR A 171 14.25 7.34 -1.52
N HIS A 172 12.95 7.18 -1.74
CA HIS A 172 12.20 7.99 -2.68
C HIS A 172 12.03 9.43 -2.19
N LYS A 173 11.83 10.40 -3.13
CA LYS A 173 11.66 11.82 -2.79
C LYS A 173 10.34 12.14 -2.09
N LEU A 174 9.28 11.35 -2.37
CA LEU A 174 7.96 11.52 -1.75
C LEU A 174 7.93 10.83 -0.40
N ALA A 175 7.59 11.57 0.66
CA ALA A 175 7.56 11.08 2.03
C ALA A 175 6.50 9.98 2.25
N GLU A 176 5.43 9.99 1.49
CA GLU A 176 4.35 8.99 1.53
C GLU A 176 4.88 7.57 1.27
N TRP A 177 5.94 7.44 0.44
CA TRP A 177 6.62 6.16 0.25
C TRP A 177 7.39 5.69 1.49
N HIS A 178 7.95 6.63 2.26
CA HIS A 178 8.66 6.29 3.50
C HIS A 178 7.66 5.73 4.53
N THR A 179 6.50 6.37 4.69
CA THR A 179 5.42 5.88 5.56
C THR A 179 5.00 4.45 5.19
N LEU A 180 4.85 4.15 3.89
CA LEU A 180 4.56 2.79 3.46
C LEU A 180 5.72 1.82 3.75
N CYS A 181 6.98 2.23 3.55
CA CYS A 181 8.15 1.41 3.85
C CYS A 181 8.30 1.14 5.35
N ASP A 182 7.96 2.11 6.20
CA ASP A 182 7.94 1.94 7.65
C ASP A 182 6.88 0.91 8.05
N TRP A 183 5.66 1.03 7.54
CA TRP A 183 4.62 0.01 7.75
C TRP A 183 5.05 -1.38 7.25
N ILE A 184 5.70 -1.49 6.07
CA ILE A 184 6.24 -2.76 5.57
C ILE A 184 7.23 -3.36 6.58
N SER A 185 8.03 -2.52 7.24
CA SER A 185 9.04 -2.94 8.22
C SER A 185 8.44 -3.50 9.52
N GLU A 186 7.19 -3.17 9.84
CA GLU A 186 6.46 -3.66 11.01
C GLU A 186 5.76 -5.02 10.77
N LEU A 187 5.72 -5.48 9.52
CA LEU A 187 5.06 -6.74 9.19
C LEU A 187 5.83 -7.94 9.79
N PRO A 188 5.11 -9.04 10.13
CA PRO A 188 5.74 -10.24 10.64
C PRO A 188 6.87 -10.75 9.75
N TYR A 189 8.03 -11.01 10.36
CA TYR A 189 9.25 -11.47 9.68
C TYR A 189 9.79 -10.51 8.59
N ALA A 190 9.43 -9.23 8.62
CA ALA A 190 9.88 -8.26 7.61
C ALA A 190 11.40 -8.14 7.57
N GLU A 191 12.08 -8.07 8.74
CA GLU A 191 13.55 -8.01 8.82
C GLU A 191 14.20 -9.26 8.22
N ASP A 192 13.60 -10.40 8.42
CA ASP A 192 14.17 -11.69 8.03
C ASP A 192 13.89 -12.07 6.57
N ILE A 193 12.77 -11.59 5.99
CA ILE A 193 12.27 -12.04 4.69
C ILE A 193 12.21 -10.89 3.69
N ILE A 194 11.74 -9.70 4.10
CA ILE A 194 11.59 -8.55 3.20
C ILE A 194 12.90 -7.76 3.12
N LYS A 195 13.48 -7.38 4.26
CA LYS A 195 14.69 -6.53 4.36
C LYS A 195 16.00 -7.31 4.34
N ILE A 196 15.96 -8.58 3.98
CA ILE A 196 17.11 -9.52 4.07
C ILE A 196 18.33 -9.09 3.24
N LYS A 197 18.18 -8.25 2.21
CA LYS A 197 19.30 -7.71 1.44
C LYS A 197 20.09 -6.68 2.25
N ASP A 198 19.39 -5.87 3.07
CA ASP A 198 20.05 -4.86 3.91
C ASP A 198 20.90 -5.50 5.02
N SER A 199 20.56 -6.71 5.45
CA SER A 199 21.35 -7.45 6.44
C SER A 199 22.64 -8.04 5.87
N LYS A 200 22.72 -8.28 4.55
CA LYS A 200 23.93 -8.77 3.87
C LYS A 200 24.92 -7.65 3.54
N ASP A 201 24.43 -6.43 3.36
CA ASP A 201 25.29 -5.26 3.07
C ASP A 201 25.94 -4.66 4.33
N LYS A 202 25.58 -5.17 5.53
CA LYS A 202 26.14 -4.77 6.83
C LYS A 202 27.25 -5.70 7.36
N GLY A 203 27.58 -6.74 6.63
CA GLY A 203 28.66 -7.71 6.92
C GLY A 203 29.76 -7.62 5.88
#